data_02e3db5c633cbc5c9f9d81538d26a3ff
#
_entry.id   02e3db5c633cbc5c9f9d81538d26a3ff
#
_cell.length_a   1.000
_cell.length_b   1.000
_cell.length_c   1.000
_cell.angle_alpha   90.00
_cell.angle_beta   90.00
_cell.angle_gamma   90.00
#
_symmetry.space_group_name_H-M   'P 1'
#
loop_
_entity.id
_entity.type
_entity.pdbx_description
1 polymer ?
#
loop_
_entity_poly.entity_id
_entity_poly.type
_entity_poly.pdbx_seq_one_letter_code
_entity_poly.pdbx_strand_id
1 'polypeptide(L)'
;MAHSDDATKAWVSAIPTKNSDGNVVEWRCKYQYTLSVSGKADYVHIFDKSVRIETPSKAPTSYTKAELLILMNKDHWDDMFTKKYTSHIATQPTLTKDTSFDVSGLN
;
A
#
# COMPACT_ATOMS: atom_id res chain seq x y z
N MET A 1 -17.75 6.92 -0.63
CA MET A 1 -16.68 6.95 -1.64
C MET A 1 -15.57 6.01 -1.21
N ALA A 2 -15.15 5.13 -2.10
CA ALA A 2 -14.08 4.18 -1.81
C ALA A 2 -12.72 4.81 -2.13
N HIS A 3 -12.08 5.40 -1.14
CA HIS A 3 -10.82 6.11 -1.33
C HIS A 3 -9.68 5.20 -1.80
N SER A 4 -9.75 3.90 -1.50
CA SER A 4 -8.77 2.94 -1.97
C SER A 4 -8.74 2.81 -3.50
N ASP A 5 -9.87 3.07 -4.18
CA ASP A 5 -9.95 3.02 -5.64
C ASP A 5 -9.22 4.19 -6.30
N ASP A 6 -9.09 5.31 -5.59
CA ASP A 6 -8.42 6.51 -6.08
C ASP A 6 -6.93 6.51 -5.76
N ALA A 7 -6.48 5.60 -4.91
CA ALA A 7 -5.09 5.54 -4.49
C ALA A 7 -4.21 4.90 -5.58
N THR A 8 -3.00 5.43 -5.71
CA THR A 8 -1.95 4.78 -6.47
C THR A 8 -1.38 3.63 -5.63
N LYS A 9 -1.26 2.46 -6.23
CA LYS A 9 -0.81 1.24 -5.53
C LYS A 9 0.46 0.72 -6.17
N ALA A 10 1.43 0.36 -5.33
CA ALA A 10 2.72 -0.14 -5.82
C ALA A 10 3.31 -1.19 -4.88
N TRP A 11 3.95 -2.19 -5.45
CA TRP A 11 4.71 -3.18 -4.70
C TRP A 11 5.96 -2.52 -4.11
N VAL A 12 6.16 -2.70 -2.81
CA VAL A 12 7.42 -2.34 -2.15
C VAL A 12 8.35 -3.54 -2.16
N SER A 13 7.84 -4.70 -1.77
CA SER A 13 8.60 -5.95 -1.80
C SER A 13 7.68 -7.16 -1.75
N ALA A 14 8.17 -8.28 -2.26
CA ALA A 14 7.55 -9.58 -2.11
C ALA A 14 8.68 -10.59 -1.89
N ILE A 15 8.74 -11.15 -0.70
CA ILE A 15 9.85 -12.01 -0.28
C ILE A 15 9.32 -13.40 0.02
N PRO A 16 9.72 -14.42 -0.77
CA PRO A 16 9.34 -15.79 -0.50
C PRO A 16 10.34 -16.45 0.44
N THR A 17 9.84 -17.34 1.28
CA THR A 17 10.64 -18.31 2.00
C THR A 17 10.37 -19.68 1.38
N LYS A 18 11.43 -20.43 1.07
CA LYS A 18 11.32 -21.70 0.35
C LYS A 18 11.74 -22.87 1.23
N ASN A 19 11.17 -24.05 0.96
CA ASN A 19 11.66 -25.29 1.53
C ASN A 19 12.83 -25.86 0.69
N SER A 20 13.33 -27.04 1.06
CA SER A 20 14.45 -27.67 0.37
C SER A 20 14.14 -28.08 -1.09
N ASP A 21 12.86 -28.23 -1.42
CA ASP A 21 12.43 -28.55 -2.78
C ASP A 21 12.29 -27.30 -3.65
N GLY A 22 12.54 -26.12 -3.10
CA GLY A 22 12.41 -24.85 -3.83
C GLY A 22 10.99 -24.32 -3.91
N ASN A 23 10.05 -24.93 -3.18
CA ASN A 23 8.66 -24.48 -3.13
C ASN A 23 8.45 -23.46 -2.02
N VAL A 24 7.59 -22.48 -2.28
CA VAL A 24 7.32 -21.41 -1.33
C VAL A 24 6.50 -21.93 -0.14
N VAL A 25 7.00 -21.68 1.06
CA VAL A 25 6.29 -21.99 2.32
C VAL A 25 5.68 -20.76 2.97
N GLU A 26 6.16 -19.58 2.60
CA GLU A 26 5.65 -18.33 3.14
C GLU A 26 5.94 -17.19 2.15
N TRP A 27 5.00 -16.27 2.03
CA TRP A 27 5.19 -14.98 1.35
C TRP A 27 5.08 -13.85 2.35
N ARG A 28 6.03 -12.91 2.30
CA ARG A 28 5.92 -11.64 3.00
C ARG A 28 5.86 -10.52 1.96
N CYS A 29 4.74 -9.81 1.94
CA CYS A 29 4.52 -8.77 0.96
C CYS A 29 4.32 -7.41 1.62
N LYS A 30 4.94 -6.39 1.04
CA LYS A 30 4.71 -4.99 1.38
C LYS A 30 4.13 -4.29 0.17
N TYR A 31 3.02 -3.61 0.37
CA TYR A 31 2.26 -2.96 -0.69
C TYR A 31 1.89 -1.56 -0.25
N GLN A 32 2.20 -0.56 -1.08
CA GLN A 32 2.03 0.84 -0.73
C GLN A 32 0.81 1.44 -1.43
N TYR A 33 -0.01 2.13 -0.64
CA TYR A 33 -1.11 2.93 -1.12
C TYR A 33 -0.76 4.40 -0.93
N THR A 34 -0.89 5.21 -1.97
CA THR A 34 -0.68 6.66 -1.92
C THR A 34 -1.91 7.36 -2.47
N LEU A 35 -2.51 8.22 -1.67
CA LEU A 35 -3.66 9.01 -2.08
C LEU A 35 -3.32 10.50 -1.97
N SER A 36 -3.42 11.19 -3.11
CA SER A 36 -3.20 12.63 -3.19
C SER A 36 -4.54 13.34 -3.24
N VAL A 37 -4.73 14.29 -2.34
CA VAL A 37 -5.94 15.11 -2.25
C VAL A 37 -5.55 16.56 -2.35
N SER A 38 -6.25 17.30 -3.22
CA SER A 38 -5.99 18.71 -3.44
C SER A 38 -6.12 19.50 -2.12
N GLY A 39 -5.12 20.34 -1.84
CA GLY A 39 -5.10 21.15 -0.63
C GLY A 39 -4.69 20.43 0.64
N LYS A 40 -4.28 19.16 0.54
CA LYS A 40 -3.83 18.36 1.68
C LYS A 40 -2.55 17.61 1.35
N ALA A 41 -1.80 17.23 2.37
CA ALA A 41 -0.63 16.37 2.19
C ALA A 41 -1.06 14.98 1.71
N ASP A 42 -0.18 14.34 0.92
CA ASP A 42 -0.42 12.97 0.47
C ASP A 42 -0.55 12.04 1.67
N TYR A 43 -1.51 11.13 1.59
CA TYR A 43 -1.64 10.07 2.58
C TYR A 43 -1.02 8.80 2.03
N VAL A 44 -0.01 8.30 2.74
CA VAL A 44 0.73 7.09 2.36
C VAL A 44 0.58 6.05 3.46
N HIS A 45 0.27 4.83 3.07
CA HIS A 45 0.25 3.70 3.99
C HIS A 45 0.86 2.48 3.32
N ILE A 46 1.74 1.79 4.04
CA ILE A 46 2.35 0.55 3.57
C ILE A 46 1.79 -0.60 4.37
N PHE A 47 1.13 -1.54 3.68
CA PHE A 47 0.68 -2.79 4.29
C PHE A 47 1.80 -3.80 4.21
N ASP A 48 2.04 -4.48 5.32
CA ASP A 48 3.07 -5.52 5.46
C ASP A 48 2.39 -6.75 6.03
N LYS A 49 2.42 -7.85 5.29
CA LYS A 49 1.76 -9.09 5.71
C LYS A 49 2.56 -10.30 5.31
N SER A 50 2.59 -11.29 6.20
CA SER A 50 3.14 -12.60 5.91
C SER A 50 2.01 -13.62 5.88
N VAL A 51 2.03 -14.50 4.89
CA VAL A 51 1.06 -15.58 4.74
C VAL A 51 1.79 -16.88 4.53
N ARG A 52 1.46 -17.89 5.34
CA ARG A 52 2.01 -19.22 5.25
C ARG A 52 1.26 -20.04 4.21
N ILE A 53 2.00 -20.79 3.41
CA ILE A 53 1.43 -21.73 2.44
C ILE A 53 1.34 -23.09 3.11
N GLU A 54 0.14 -23.58 3.34
CA GLU A 54 -0.09 -24.85 4.04
C GLU A 54 0.34 -26.06 3.23
N THR A 55 0.18 -26.00 1.91
CA THR A 55 0.56 -27.09 1.01
C THR A 55 1.52 -26.56 -0.05
N PRO A 56 2.84 -26.45 0.28
CA PRO A 56 3.81 -25.93 -0.68
C PRO A 56 3.90 -26.81 -1.92
N SER A 57 3.71 -26.22 -3.08
CA SER A 57 3.71 -26.94 -4.36
C SER A 57 4.28 -26.14 -5.52
N LYS A 58 4.63 -24.85 -5.31
CA LYS A 58 5.07 -23.97 -6.38
C LYS A 58 6.35 -23.21 -6.01
N ALA A 59 7.23 -23.05 -6.99
CA ALA A 59 8.37 -22.16 -6.89
C ALA A 59 7.90 -20.68 -6.95
N PRO A 60 8.72 -19.72 -6.47
CA PRO A 60 8.35 -18.30 -6.49
C PRO A 60 7.94 -17.80 -7.88
N THR A 61 8.65 -18.24 -8.92
CA THR A 61 8.41 -17.82 -10.31
C THR A 61 7.08 -18.33 -10.89
N SER A 62 6.44 -19.27 -10.21
CA SER A 62 5.14 -19.82 -10.61
C SER A 62 3.96 -19.03 -10.05
N TYR A 63 4.23 -18.03 -9.20
CA TYR A 63 3.21 -17.13 -8.67
C TYR A 63 3.08 -15.89 -9.55
N THR A 64 1.87 -15.35 -9.62
CA THR A 64 1.61 -14.07 -10.28
C THR A 64 1.35 -12.99 -9.24
N LYS A 65 1.48 -11.72 -9.65
CA LYS A 65 1.14 -10.58 -8.77
C LYS A 65 -0.32 -10.64 -8.33
N ALA A 66 -1.22 -11.04 -9.23
CA ALA A 66 -2.64 -11.17 -8.93
C ALA A 66 -2.89 -12.24 -7.85
N GLU A 67 -2.19 -13.38 -7.94
CA GLU A 67 -2.28 -14.43 -6.93
C GLU A 67 -1.79 -13.95 -5.56
N LEU A 68 -0.72 -13.17 -5.51
CA LEU A 68 -0.20 -12.62 -4.26
C LEU A 68 -1.18 -11.65 -3.62
N LEU A 69 -1.85 -10.82 -4.41
CA LEU A 69 -2.87 -9.90 -3.89
C LEU A 69 -4.07 -10.65 -3.30
N ILE A 70 -4.49 -11.74 -3.93
CA ILE A 70 -5.55 -12.60 -3.41
C ILE A 70 -5.09 -13.25 -2.11
N LEU A 71 -3.87 -13.77 -2.08
CA LEU A 71 -3.28 -14.44 -0.92
C LEU A 71 -3.20 -13.50 0.28
N MET A 72 -2.85 -12.23 0.03
CA MET A 72 -2.74 -11.19 1.06
C MET A 72 -4.09 -10.62 1.48
N ASN A 73 -5.17 -11.02 0.81
CA ASN A 73 -6.52 -10.48 1.03
C ASN A 73 -6.56 -8.96 0.80
N LYS A 74 -6.28 -8.58 -0.43
CA LYS A 74 -6.24 -7.18 -0.87
C LYS A 74 -7.51 -6.41 -0.52
N ASP A 75 -8.67 -7.05 -0.59
CA ASP A 75 -9.95 -6.38 -0.28
C ASP A 75 -9.97 -5.88 1.17
N HIS A 76 -9.35 -6.62 2.08
CA HIS A 76 -9.21 -6.19 3.46
C HIS A 76 -8.27 -4.98 3.58
N TRP A 77 -7.19 -4.96 2.80
CA TRP A 77 -6.29 -3.81 2.74
C TRP A 77 -7.01 -2.57 2.19
N ASP A 78 -7.80 -2.74 1.12
CA ASP A 78 -8.59 -1.65 0.54
C ASP A 78 -9.55 -1.06 1.58
N ASP A 79 -10.25 -1.91 2.32
CA ASP A 79 -11.18 -1.51 3.36
C ASP A 79 -10.46 -0.79 4.51
N MET A 80 -9.34 -1.34 4.98
CA MET A 80 -8.54 -0.73 6.04
C MET A 80 -7.96 0.61 5.60
N PHE A 81 -7.50 0.72 4.36
CA PHE A 81 -6.97 1.97 3.83
C PHE A 81 -8.05 3.06 3.83
N THR A 82 -9.24 2.74 3.36
CA THR A 82 -10.37 3.67 3.33
C THR A 82 -10.69 4.17 4.74
N LYS A 83 -10.74 3.28 5.72
CA LYS A 83 -11.02 3.64 7.12
C LYS A 83 -9.91 4.52 7.70
N LYS A 84 -8.66 4.16 7.50
CA LYS A 84 -7.50 4.92 8.01
C LYS A 84 -7.43 6.30 7.36
N TYR A 85 -7.66 6.37 6.05
CA TYR A 85 -7.68 7.64 5.33
C TYR A 85 -8.77 8.55 5.86
N THR A 86 -9.99 8.05 6.02
CA THR A 86 -11.12 8.84 6.51
C THR A 86 -10.81 9.42 7.88
N SER A 87 -10.29 8.61 8.79
CA SER A 87 -9.92 9.05 10.13
C SER A 87 -8.77 10.07 10.09
N HIS A 88 -7.74 9.80 9.29
CA HIS A 88 -6.57 10.66 9.17
C HIS A 88 -6.94 12.03 8.60
N ILE A 89 -7.66 12.04 7.47
CA ILE A 89 -7.96 13.29 6.76
C ILE A 89 -8.90 14.19 7.56
N ALA A 90 -9.75 13.61 8.40
CA ALA A 90 -10.67 14.36 9.24
C ALA A 90 -9.93 15.22 10.28
N THR A 91 -8.72 14.81 10.67
CA THR A 91 -7.90 15.50 11.67
C THR A 91 -6.79 16.36 11.06
N GLN A 92 -6.58 16.27 9.75
CA GLN A 92 -5.53 17.04 9.08
C GLN A 92 -6.01 18.42 8.66
N PRO A 93 -5.19 19.46 8.85
CA PRO A 93 -5.55 20.78 8.34
C PRO A 93 -5.47 20.80 6.81
N THR A 94 -6.28 21.67 6.22
CA THR A 94 -6.15 21.96 4.79
C THR A 94 -4.86 22.74 4.56
N LEU A 95 -4.05 22.29 3.61
CA LEU A 95 -2.81 22.94 3.26
C LEU A 95 -3.01 23.78 1.99
N THR A 96 -2.38 24.94 1.96
CA THR A 96 -2.38 25.81 0.80
C THR A 96 -0.96 25.98 0.29
N LYS A 97 -0.76 25.68 -0.99
CA LYS A 97 0.52 25.90 -1.64
C LYS A 97 0.39 27.11 -2.55
N ASP A 98 1.20 28.14 -2.28
CA ASP A 98 1.23 29.31 -3.15
C ASP A 98 1.88 28.94 -4.49
N THR A 99 1.33 29.48 -5.58
CA THR A 99 1.91 29.31 -6.91
C THR A 99 3.14 30.20 -7.11
N SER A 100 3.15 31.33 -6.40
CA SER A 100 4.31 32.22 -6.38
C SER A 100 4.30 32.99 -5.07
N PHE A 101 5.48 33.39 -4.63
CA PHE A 101 5.61 34.18 -3.40
C PHE A 101 6.67 35.28 -3.64
N ASP A 102 6.30 36.51 -3.31
CA ASP A 102 7.21 37.65 -3.43
C ASP A 102 8.20 37.62 -2.27
N VAL A 103 9.46 37.29 -2.57
CA VAL A 103 10.52 37.16 -1.55
C VAL A 103 10.85 38.51 -0.89
N SER A 104 10.49 39.65 -1.50
CA SER A 104 10.70 40.96 -0.88
C SER A 104 9.87 41.11 0.41
N GLY A 105 8.82 40.31 0.61
CA GLY A 105 8.05 40.28 1.84
C GLY A 105 8.74 39.55 2.99
N LEU A 106 9.85 38.87 2.73
CA LEU A 106 10.63 38.19 3.76
C LEU A 106 11.61 39.14 4.42
N ASN A 107 11.79 38.95 5.69
CA ASN A 107 12.79 39.70 6.45
C ASN A 107 14.16 39.05 6.41
#